data_62e68a935ce9257823080806e24a3494
#
_entry.id   62e68a935ce9257823080806e24a3494
#
_cell.length_a   1.000
_cell.length_b   1.000
_cell.length_c   1.000
_cell.angle_alpha   90.00
_cell.angle_beta   90.00
_cell.angle_gamma   90.00
#
_symmetry.space_group_name_H-M   'P 1'
#
loop_
_entity.id
_entity.type
_entity.pdbx_description
1 polymer ?
#
loop_
_entity_poly.entity_id
_entity_poly.type
_entity_poly.pdbx_seq_one_letter_code
_entity_poly.pdbx_strand_id
1 'polypeptide(L)'
;MNMNMNMNMNTNLGGPEITITEKADEVTEAQINASGNDAWVYLDLESKKQVTTMTPDSDSGWDLAFKRVKVKTNSGISGTGDVKVARLAETDFGTLTDAPTSGYVQDSEDSDDADTDPDYAFYTPSTWYDYSGPPDHTITPGAYTYIVKTVEGNFYKLRFTDYYDAAGTSGYPKIEWAPVTKPNGMLTEDRAIVIEASERGTWIYVDLIDGAIRTVMDPKNSSDWDIAISRTQIQTNSGTSGNAMAGALAVEQGKTWDETEKSPTIGFARDSMMPLPGPPGSGEYSGNSVLNTWYNYDPVTHEVSAKDQLFLVRTAEGDYVKFKILSYDGDGTYTVKAKSIERDPKTHTTVIDASDREVFTHFNFESNSVSETSMDAKTDLDWDIAIQRTKMRTNSGTS
;
A
#
# COMPACT_ATOMS: atom_id res chain seq x y z
N MET A 1 6.29 31.67 39.60
CA MET A 1 6.12 31.84 38.16
C MET A 1 5.09 30.84 37.68
N ASN A 2 3.85 31.26 37.50
CA ASN A 2 2.76 30.42 36.98
C ASN A 2 2.77 30.52 35.47
N MET A 3 3.15 29.44 34.79
CA MET A 3 2.93 29.33 33.35
C MET A 3 1.50 28.85 33.14
N ASN A 4 0.63 29.75 32.71
CA ASN A 4 -0.69 29.46 32.22
C ASN A 4 -0.52 28.91 30.81
N MET A 5 -0.57 27.57 30.64
CA MET A 5 -0.76 26.97 29.32
C MET A 5 -2.24 27.14 28.96
N ASN A 6 -2.53 28.08 28.09
CA ASN A 6 -3.82 28.24 27.49
C ASN A 6 -3.97 27.15 26.41
N MET A 7 -4.45 25.97 26.81
CA MET A 7 -4.96 24.99 25.87
C MET A 7 -6.27 25.54 25.30
N ASN A 8 -6.21 26.07 24.12
CA ASN A 8 -7.40 26.42 23.34
C ASN A 8 -8.06 25.11 22.87
N MET A 9 -8.82 24.49 23.76
CA MET A 9 -9.76 23.44 23.35
C MET A 9 -10.88 24.12 22.58
N ASN A 10 -10.80 24.03 21.26
CA ASN A 10 -11.94 24.37 20.41
C ASN A 10 -13.03 23.31 20.59
N THR A 11 -13.81 23.45 21.66
CA THR A 11 -15.04 22.68 21.84
C THR A 11 -16.12 23.26 20.95
N ASN A 12 -16.07 22.97 19.65
CA ASN A 12 -17.21 23.13 18.78
C ASN A 12 -18.23 22.07 19.18
N LEU A 13 -19.23 22.45 19.98
CA LEU A 13 -20.44 21.66 20.29
C LEU A 13 -21.43 21.71 19.08
N GLY A 14 -20.93 21.80 17.86
CA GLY A 14 -21.69 21.60 16.62
C GLY A 14 -21.72 20.10 16.31
N GLY A 15 -22.80 19.65 15.64
CA GLY A 15 -22.92 18.28 15.15
C GLY A 15 -21.76 17.85 14.25
N PRO A 16 -21.79 16.62 13.72
CA PRO A 16 -20.71 16.10 12.89
C PRO A 16 -20.41 17.05 11.73
N GLU A 17 -19.13 17.33 11.50
CA GLU A 17 -18.68 18.23 10.42
C GLU A 17 -18.89 17.58 9.03
N ILE A 18 -19.14 16.27 8.99
CA ILE A 18 -19.43 15.51 7.76
C ILE A 18 -20.86 14.97 7.84
N THR A 19 -21.65 15.28 6.82
CA THR A 19 -22.98 14.70 6.60
C THR A 19 -22.89 13.69 5.46
N ILE A 20 -23.19 12.43 5.72
CA ILE A 20 -23.16 11.33 4.75
C ILE A 20 -24.57 11.02 4.26
N THR A 21 -24.71 10.81 2.95
CA THR A 21 -25.96 10.38 2.29
C THR A 21 -25.65 9.24 1.33
N GLU A 22 -26.30 8.10 1.55
CA GLU A 22 -26.24 6.98 0.60
C GLU A 22 -27.19 7.23 -0.57
N LYS A 23 -26.69 7.02 -1.78
CA LYS A 23 -27.44 7.14 -3.04
C LYS A 23 -27.63 5.77 -3.70
N ALA A 24 -28.30 5.72 -4.84
CA ALA A 24 -28.36 4.53 -5.66
C ALA A 24 -26.98 4.16 -6.23
N ASP A 25 -26.85 2.91 -6.70
CA ASP A 25 -25.66 2.39 -7.37
C ASP A 25 -24.37 2.48 -6.51
N GLU A 26 -24.52 2.20 -5.20
CA GLU A 26 -23.42 2.23 -4.21
C GLU A 26 -22.70 3.59 -4.09
N VAL A 27 -23.28 4.65 -4.64
CA VAL A 27 -22.73 5.99 -4.53
C VAL A 27 -22.98 6.55 -3.14
N THR A 28 -21.93 7.03 -2.50
CA THR A 28 -22.00 7.77 -1.25
C THR A 28 -21.73 9.24 -1.52
N GLU A 29 -22.51 10.12 -0.93
CA GLU A 29 -22.28 11.57 -0.95
C GLU A 29 -21.87 12.05 0.43
N ALA A 30 -20.87 12.92 0.51
CA ALA A 30 -20.55 13.65 1.73
C ALA A 30 -20.60 15.16 1.48
N GLN A 31 -21.22 15.89 2.41
CA GLN A 31 -21.02 17.32 2.55
C GLN A 31 -20.15 17.57 3.78
N ILE A 32 -19.04 18.26 3.60
CA ILE A 32 -18.01 18.46 4.62
C ILE A 32 -18.00 19.93 5.05
N ASN A 33 -18.22 20.22 6.31
CA ASN A 33 -18.02 21.55 6.87
C ASN A 33 -16.51 21.79 7.11
N ALA A 34 -15.81 22.18 6.08
CA ALA A 34 -14.42 22.57 6.11
C ALA A 34 -14.24 24.10 6.11
N SER A 35 -15.24 24.87 6.57
CA SER A 35 -15.26 26.34 6.54
C SER A 35 -14.22 26.98 7.46
N GLY A 36 -13.70 26.22 8.46
CA GLY A 36 -12.65 26.68 9.37
C GLY A 36 -11.29 26.87 8.66
N ASN A 37 -10.51 27.84 9.13
CA ASN A 37 -9.17 28.12 8.57
C ASN A 37 -8.06 27.32 9.27
N ASP A 38 -8.30 26.82 10.48
CA ASP A 38 -7.24 26.30 11.35
C ASP A 38 -7.25 24.79 11.48
N ALA A 39 -8.40 24.13 11.33
CA ALA A 39 -8.57 22.70 11.53
C ALA A 39 -8.85 21.95 10.23
N TRP A 40 -8.30 20.74 10.13
CA TRP A 40 -8.63 19.79 9.08
C TRP A 40 -9.78 18.87 9.52
N VAL A 41 -10.67 18.54 8.59
CA VAL A 41 -11.75 17.58 8.78
C VAL A 41 -11.38 16.31 8.04
N TYR A 42 -11.21 15.20 8.77
CA TYR A 42 -10.71 13.93 8.24
C TYR A 42 -11.87 12.97 7.93
N LEU A 43 -11.75 12.27 6.80
CA LEU A 43 -12.73 11.31 6.29
C LEU A 43 -12.04 9.99 5.97
N ASP A 44 -12.63 8.89 6.40
CA ASP A 44 -12.36 7.53 5.97
C ASP A 44 -13.46 7.12 4.97
N LEU A 45 -13.05 6.77 3.76
CA LEU A 45 -13.96 6.46 2.65
C LEU A 45 -14.65 5.11 2.82
N GLU A 46 -13.96 4.09 3.37
CA GLU A 46 -14.50 2.75 3.61
C GLU A 46 -15.58 2.76 4.69
N SER A 47 -15.24 3.28 5.84
CA SER A 47 -16.19 3.33 6.95
C SER A 47 -17.25 4.41 6.76
N LYS A 48 -17.05 5.33 5.79
CA LYS A 48 -17.92 6.48 5.50
C LYS A 48 -18.13 7.36 6.73
N LYS A 49 -17.04 7.64 7.45
CA LYS A 49 -17.09 8.35 8.73
C LYS A 49 -16.05 9.46 8.81
N GLN A 50 -16.43 10.48 9.57
CA GLN A 50 -15.47 11.44 10.07
C GLN A 50 -14.53 10.77 11.07
N VAL A 51 -13.25 11.05 10.93
CA VAL A 51 -12.19 10.57 11.82
C VAL A 51 -11.73 11.72 12.71
N THR A 52 -11.52 11.43 13.99
CA THR A 52 -10.90 12.36 14.94
C THR A 52 -9.53 11.81 15.30
N THR A 53 -8.49 12.54 14.95
CA THR A 53 -7.12 12.16 15.22
C THR A 53 -6.32 13.30 15.85
N MET A 54 -5.41 12.96 16.75
CA MET A 54 -4.47 13.91 17.35
C MET A 54 -3.07 13.81 16.73
N THR A 55 -2.80 12.77 15.96
CA THR A 55 -1.51 12.48 15.29
C THR A 55 -1.77 12.09 13.84
N PRO A 56 -2.33 12.99 13.02
CA PRO A 56 -2.77 12.66 11.66
C PRO A 56 -1.66 12.12 10.76
N ASP A 57 -0.43 12.60 10.95
CA ASP A 57 0.71 12.21 10.12
C ASP A 57 1.15 10.75 10.32
N SER A 58 0.73 10.13 11.42
CA SER A 58 1.03 8.72 11.74
C SER A 58 -0.20 7.84 11.92
N ASP A 59 -1.40 8.41 11.76
CA ASP A 59 -2.66 7.71 11.91
C ASP A 59 -3.11 7.16 10.54
N SER A 60 -3.27 5.86 10.43
CA SER A 60 -3.75 5.19 9.23
C SER A 60 -5.29 5.09 9.13
N GLY A 61 -6.04 5.68 10.03
CA GLY A 61 -7.50 5.58 10.08
C GLY A 61 -8.24 6.63 9.24
N TRP A 62 -7.59 7.33 8.33
CA TRP A 62 -8.23 8.33 7.46
C TRP A 62 -7.61 8.29 6.06
N ASP A 63 -8.37 8.68 5.03
CA ASP A 63 -7.91 8.77 3.65
C ASP A 63 -7.73 10.21 3.18
N LEU A 64 -8.74 11.02 3.39
CA LEU A 64 -8.81 12.40 2.90
C LEU A 64 -9.03 13.38 4.05
N ALA A 65 -8.46 14.57 3.93
CA ALA A 65 -8.74 15.65 4.86
C ALA A 65 -9.00 16.97 4.12
N PHE A 66 -9.92 17.75 4.65
CA PHE A 66 -10.46 18.96 4.03
C PHE A 66 -10.25 20.19 4.91
N LYS A 67 -9.81 21.28 4.33
CA LYS A 67 -9.72 22.60 4.96
C LYS A 67 -9.95 23.68 3.91
N ARG A 68 -11.10 24.32 3.92
CA ARG A 68 -11.53 25.24 2.86
C ARG A 68 -11.48 24.54 1.49
N VAL A 69 -10.71 25.08 0.54
CA VAL A 69 -10.48 24.48 -0.78
C VAL A 69 -9.42 23.39 -0.76
N LYS A 70 -8.59 23.32 0.29
CA LYS A 70 -7.47 22.39 0.36
C LYS A 70 -7.96 20.99 0.68
N VAL A 71 -7.45 20.02 -0.07
CA VAL A 71 -7.73 18.60 0.14
C VAL A 71 -6.40 17.87 0.13
N LYS A 72 -6.05 17.28 1.27
CA LYS A 72 -4.87 16.44 1.40
C LYS A 72 -5.22 14.96 1.53
N THR A 73 -4.29 14.11 1.16
CA THR A 73 -4.39 12.66 1.26
C THR A 73 -3.54 12.15 2.42
N ASN A 74 -3.87 10.98 2.96
CA ASN A 74 -3.00 10.30 3.94
C ASN A 74 -1.84 9.65 3.22
N SER A 75 -0.94 10.47 2.69
CA SER A 75 0.23 9.98 1.94
C SER A 75 1.32 11.05 1.80
N GLY A 76 2.48 10.62 1.35
CA GLY A 76 3.61 11.50 1.07
C GLY A 76 4.00 12.31 2.30
N ILE A 77 4.02 13.64 2.18
CA ILE A 77 4.34 14.53 3.31
C ILE A 77 3.16 14.79 4.25
N SER A 78 1.94 14.37 3.88
CA SER A 78 0.72 14.62 4.65
C SER A 78 0.31 13.46 5.56
N GLY A 79 0.92 12.28 5.39
CA GLY A 79 0.63 11.10 6.19
C GLY A 79 1.31 9.83 5.68
N THR A 80 1.20 8.74 6.43
CA THR A 80 1.90 7.47 6.17
C THR A 80 1.01 6.38 5.57
N GLY A 81 -0.25 6.71 5.20
CA GLY A 81 -1.25 5.72 4.79
C GLY A 81 -1.17 5.25 3.33
N ASP A 82 -0.26 5.77 2.50
CA ASP A 82 -0.07 5.44 1.08
C ASP A 82 -1.33 5.64 0.21
N VAL A 83 -2.16 6.61 0.54
CA VAL A 83 -3.29 7.02 -0.30
C VAL A 83 -2.77 7.62 -1.59
N LYS A 84 -3.33 7.22 -2.73
CA LYS A 84 -2.92 7.70 -4.07
C LYS A 84 -4.13 8.22 -4.84
N VAL A 85 -3.92 9.25 -5.65
CA VAL A 85 -4.99 9.85 -6.44
C VAL A 85 -4.58 9.87 -7.92
N ALA A 86 -5.45 9.37 -8.79
CA ALA A 86 -5.32 9.55 -10.23
C ALA A 86 -6.47 10.41 -10.74
N ARG A 87 -6.16 11.50 -11.49
CA ARG A 87 -7.18 12.29 -12.17
C ARG A 87 -7.40 11.79 -13.58
N LEU A 88 -8.64 11.47 -13.91
CA LEU A 88 -9.04 10.99 -15.22
C LEU A 88 -9.62 12.15 -16.02
N ALA A 89 -9.05 12.39 -17.21
CA ALA A 89 -9.57 13.38 -18.14
C ALA A 89 -10.82 12.81 -18.84
N GLU A 90 -11.86 13.63 -18.97
CA GLU A 90 -13.06 13.37 -19.79
C GLU A 90 -13.76 12.01 -19.51
N THR A 91 -13.58 11.45 -18.30
CA THR A 91 -14.20 10.18 -17.93
C THR A 91 -15.48 10.42 -17.15
N ASP A 92 -16.58 9.83 -17.61
CA ASP A 92 -17.85 9.90 -16.91
C ASP A 92 -17.82 9.08 -15.62
N PHE A 93 -18.07 9.73 -14.50
CA PHE A 93 -18.17 9.08 -13.20
C PHE A 93 -19.20 7.94 -13.19
N GLY A 94 -20.32 8.09 -13.91
CA GLY A 94 -21.40 7.10 -13.94
C GLY A 94 -21.00 5.77 -14.58
N THR A 95 -20.16 5.81 -15.62
CA THR A 95 -19.81 4.63 -16.42
C THR A 95 -18.47 3.99 -16.01
N LEU A 96 -17.70 4.65 -15.16
CA LEU A 96 -16.41 4.14 -14.72
C LEU A 96 -16.57 2.97 -13.76
N THR A 97 -16.04 1.80 -14.11
CA THR A 97 -16.09 0.56 -13.33
C THR A 97 -14.74 0.10 -12.82
N ASP A 98 -13.65 0.47 -13.50
CA ASP A 98 -12.31 -0.03 -13.21
C ASP A 98 -11.34 1.13 -12.94
N ALA A 99 -10.47 0.96 -11.97
CA ALA A 99 -9.40 1.91 -11.69
C ALA A 99 -8.27 1.78 -12.75
N PRO A 100 -7.58 2.87 -13.13
CA PRO A 100 -6.43 2.80 -14.02
C PRO A 100 -5.23 2.14 -13.33
N THR A 101 -4.33 1.59 -14.15
CA THR A 101 -3.09 0.95 -13.67
C THR A 101 -1.98 1.94 -13.30
N SER A 102 -2.10 3.20 -13.71
CA SER A 102 -1.05 4.21 -13.56
C SER A 102 -1.63 5.62 -13.49
N GLY A 103 -0.76 6.62 -13.30
CA GLY A 103 -1.18 8.02 -13.21
C GLY A 103 -1.52 8.48 -11.80
N TYR A 104 -1.15 7.68 -10.81
CA TYR A 104 -1.35 8.00 -9.40
C TYR A 104 -0.27 8.95 -8.88
N VAL A 105 -0.70 9.91 -8.09
CA VAL A 105 0.15 10.88 -7.38
C VAL A 105 -0.19 10.88 -5.90
N GLN A 106 0.76 11.33 -5.08
CA GLN A 106 0.67 11.53 -3.64
C GLN A 106 0.91 13.00 -3.31
N ASP A 107 0.60 13.39 -2.09
CA ASP A 107 0.98 14.72 -1.61
C ASP A 107 2.51 14.83 -1.54
N SER A 108 3.07 15.92 -2.07
CA SER A 108 4.51 16.15 -2.12
C SER A 108 4.88 17.52 -1.54
N GLU A 109 6.18 17.71 -1.33
CA GLU A 109 6.69 19.02 -0.93
C GLU A 109 6.36 20.06 -2.00
N ASP A 110 6.18 21.30 -1.56
CA ASP A 110 6.01 22.45 -2.45
C ASP A 110 7.15 22.51 -3.48
N SER A 111 6.79 22.38 -4.76
CA SER A 111 7.73 22.35 -5.87
C SER A 111 7.70 23.61 -6.73
N ASP A 112 6.79 24.55 -6.43
CA ASP A 112 6.64 25.79 -7.17
C ASP A 112 6.80 27.03 -6.27
N ASP A 113 6.87 28.22 -6.86
CA ASP A 113 7.01 29.50 -6.16
C ASP A 113 5.65 30.22 -5.96
N ALA A 114 4.53 29.55 -6.22
CA ALA A 114 3.21 30.18 -6.21
C ALA A 114 2.67 30.43 -4.80
N ASP A 115 2.95 29.52 -3.88
CA ASP A 115 2.59 29.66 -2.46
C ASP A 115 3.58 28.86 -1.58
N THR A 116 3.22 28.53 -0.36
CA THR A 116 4.03 27.76 0.58
C THR A 116 3.33 26.49 1.06
N ASP A 117 2.25 26.14 0.37
CA ASP A 117 1.52 24.91 0.68
C ASP A 117 2.14 23.72 -0.04
N PRO A 118 1.99 22.52 0.49
CA PRO A 118 2.33 21.29 -0.21
C PRO A 118 1.59 21.14 -1.55
N ASP A 119 2.23 20.45 -2.50
CA ASP A 119 1.59 19.98 -3.72
C ASP A 119 0.63 18.85 -3.40
N TYR A 120 -0.63 19.18 -3.14
CA TYR A 120 -1.66 18.18 -2.84
C TYR A 120 -2.03 17.36 -4.08
N ALA A 121 -2.25 16.07 -3.92
CA ALA A 121 -2.58 15.14 -5.01
C ALA A 121 -3.79 15.58 -5.84
N PHE A 122 -4.81 16.19 -5.22
CA PHE A 122 -5.98 16.73 -5.92
C PHE A 122 -5.72 18.03 -6.68
N TYR A 123 -4.52 18.60 -6.58
CA TYR A 123 -4.11 19.81 -7.28
C TYR A 123 -3.23 19.51 -8.51
N THR A 124 -2.90 18.26 -8.75
CA THR A 124 -2.03 17.82 -9.83
C THR A 124 -2.84 17.28 -11.01
N PRO A 125 -2.66 17.77 -12.24
CA PRO A 125 -1.80 18.86 -12.69
C PRO A 125 -2.44 20.27 -12.53
N SER A 126 -3.62 20.38 -11.96
CA SER A 126 -4.30 21.62 -11.62
C SER A 126 -5.32 21.37 -10.51
N THR A 127 -5.81 22.44 -9.88
CA THR A 127 -6.82 22.37 -8.81
C THR A 127 -8.08 21.60 -9.22
N TRP A 128 -8.77 21.01 -8.25
CA TRP A 128 -10.05 20.32 -8.45
C TRP A 128 -11.20 21.27 -8.80
N TYR A 129 -10.96 22.59 -8.78
CA TYR A 129 -11.97 23.64 -9.00
C TYR A 129 -11.46 24.73 -9.93
N ASP A 130 -12.42 25.47 -10.49
CA ASP A 130 -12.22 26.72 -11.17
C ASP A 130 -12.58 27.90 -10.25
N TYR A 131 -11.77 28.96 -10.26
CA TYR A 131 -12.02 30.18 -9.53
C TYR A 131 -12.29 31.33 -10.49
N SER A 132 -13.48 31.98 -10.36
CA SER A 132 -13.93 33.03 -11.30
C SER A 132 -13.14 34.35 -11.18
N GLY A 133 -12.42 34.54 -10.08
CA GLY A 133 -11.81 35.82 -9.79
C GLY A 133 -12.83 36.93 -9.43
N PRO A 134 -12.34 38.19 -9.26
CA PRO A 134 -13.20 39.34 -8.98
C PRO A 134 -14.14 39.64 -10.15
N PRO A 135 -15.37 40.14 -9.92
CA PRO A 135 -15.94 40.45 -8.60
C PRO A 135 -16.61 39.28 -7.87
N ASP A 136 -16.86 38.17 -8.56
CA ASP A 136 -17.77 37.14 -8.08
C ASP A 136 -17.13 36.19 -7.04
N HIS A 137 -15.80 35.97 -7.15
CA HIS A 137 -15.01 35.09 -6.24
C HIS A 137 -15.63 33.71 -6.03
N THR A 138 -16.27 33.16 -7.07
CA THR A 138 -16.91 31.83 -7.00
C THR A 138 -15.93 30.71 -7.25
N ILE A 139 -16.13 29.61 -6.51
CA ILE A 139 -15.45 28.32 -6.68
C ILE A 139 -16.43 27.35 -7.35
N THR A 140 -16.06 26.77 -8.47
CA THR A 140 -16.87 25.79 -9.18
C THR A 140 -16.06 24.49 -9.34
N PRO A 141 -16.54 23.33 -8.90
CA PRO A 141 -15.84 22.07 -9.13
C PRO A 141 -15.59 21.84 -10.61
N GLY A 142 -14.38 21.44 -10.96
CA GLY A 142 -14.05 20.99 -12.31
C GLY A 142 -14.77 19.67 -12.64
N ALA A 143 -15.07 19.45 -13.92
CA ALA A 143 -15.72 18.22 -14.39
C ALA A 143 -14.73 17.05 -14.44
N TYR A 144 -14.11 16.72 -13.31
CA TYR A 144 -13.11 15.67 -13.22
C TYR A 144 -13.67 14.47 -12.46
N THR A 145 -13.26 13.28 -12.88
CA THR A 145 -13.38 12.04 -12.10
C THR A 145 -11.99 11.66 -11.59
N TYR A 146 -11.90 11.39 -10.31
CA TYR A 146 -10.69 10.92 -9.67
C TYR A 146 -10.82 9.46 -9.31
N ILE A 147 -9.71 8.73 -9.26
CA ILE A 147 -9.60 7.47 -8.55
C ILE A 147 -8.75 7.69 -7.33
N VAL A 148 -9.26 7.24 -6.19
CA VAL A 148 -8.57 7.25 -4.91
C VAL A 148 -8.27 5.80 -4.53
N LYS A 149 -6.98 5.46 -4.38
CA LYS A 149 -6.54 4.27 -3.66
C LYS A 149 -6.49 4.65 -2.19
N THR A 150 -7.20 3.94 -1.34
CA THR A 150 -7.31 4.22 0.10
C THR A 150 -6.16 3.61 0.89
N VAL A 151 -6.08 3.90 2.18
CA VAL A 151 -5.12 3.30 3.11
C VAL A 151 -5.21 1.77 3.12
N GLU A 152 -6.44 1.23 3.04
CA GLU A 152 -6.69 -0.22 3.00
C GLU A 152 -6.41 -0.85 1.63
N GLY A 153 -6.04 -0.04 0.62
CA GLY A 153 -5.74 -0.50 -0.74
C GLY A 153 -6.97 -0.75 -1.61
N ASN A 154 -8.16 -0.28 -1.20
CA ASN A 154 -9.36 -0.29 -2.03
C ASN A 154 -9.37 0.91 -2.99
N PHE A 155 -10.17 0.80 -4.05
CA PHE A 155 -10.24 1.84 -5.07
C PHE A 155 -11.64 2.39 -5.17
N TYR A 156 -11.73 3.72 -5.15
CA TYR A 156 -12.97 4.46 -5.28
C TYR A 156 -12.86 5.49 -6.39
N LYS A 157 -13.87 5.58 -7.24
CA LYS A 157 -14.06 6.77 -8.07
C LYS A 157 -14.63 7.88 -7.21
N LEU A 158 -14.15 9.10 -7.40
CA LEU A 158 -14.54 10.28 -6.64
C LEU A 158 -14.73 11.48 -7.57
N ARG A 159 -15.70 12.32 -7.27
CA ARG A 159 -15.84 13.64 -7.88
C ARG A 159 -16.28 14.69 -6.87
N PHE A 160 -15.93 15.93 -7.13
CA PHE A 160 -16.47 17.08 -6.41
C PHE A 160 -17.72 17.57 -7.13
N THR A 161 -18.78 17.86 -6.38
CA THR A 161 -20.07 18.29 -6.94
C THR A 161 -20.48 19.69 -6.50
N ASP A 162 -19.96 20.21 -5.39
CA ASP A 162 -20.24 21.55 -4.89
C ASP A 162 -19.10 22.02 -3.94
N TYR A 163 -19.12 23.30 -3.59
CA TYR A 163 -18.24 23.91 -2.59
C TYR A 163 -19.04 24.72 -1.55
N TYR A 164 -20.36 24.80 -1.70
CA TYR A 164 -21.23 25.65 -0.88
C TYR A 164 -22.25 24.82 -0.11
N ASP A 165 -22.70 25.33 1.04
CA ASP A 165 -23.85 24.79 1.74
C ASP A 165 -25.18 25.21 1.08
N ALA A 166 -26.31 24.75 1.60
CA ALA A 166 -27.62 25.09 1.09
C ALA A 166 -27.98 26.60 1.22
N ALA A 167 -27.26 27.34 2.04
CA ALA A 167 -27.42 28.80 2.19
C ALA A 167 -26.45 29.60 1.28
N GLY A 168 -25.60 28.92 0.52
CA GLY A 168 -24.58 29.52 -0.33
C GLY A 168 -23.32 29.93 0.43
N THR A 169 -23.07 29.39 1.61
CA THR A 169 -21.85 29.63 2.39
C THR A 169 -20.69 28.80 1.83
N SER A 170 -19.55 29.42 1.59
CA SER A 170 -18.34 28.76 1.06
C SER A 170 -17.60 27.94 2.12
N GLY A 171 -16.86 26.92 1.68
CA GLY A 171 -16.09 26.05 2.56
C GLY A 171 -16.81 24.77 2.97
N TYR A 172 -17.77 24.37 2.16
CA TYR A 172 -18.56 23.14 2.33
C TYR A 172 -18.39 22.23 1.11
N PRO A 173 -17.18 21.73 0.81
CA PRO A 173 -16.99 20.84 -0.31
C PRO A 173 -17.95 19.65 -0.20
N LYS A 174 -18.55 19.31 -1.34
CA LYS A 174 -19.41 18.15 -1.50
C LYS A 174 -18.75 17.18 -2.48
N ILE A 175 -18.59 15.95 -2.05
CA ILE A 175 -18.01 14.89 -2.87
C ILE A 175 -18.99 13.72 -3.02
N GLU A 176 -18.87 13.03 -4.12
CA GLU A 176 -19.48 11.71 -4.34
C GLU A 176 -18.38 10.70 -4.61
N TRP A 177 -18.53 9.50 -4.04
CA TRP A 177 -17.63 8.37 -4.35
C TRP A 177 -18.40 7.06 -4.41
N ALA A 178 -17.85 6.11 -5.15
CA ALA A 178 -18.34 4.74 -5.23
C ALA A 178 -17.17 3.79 -5.45
N PRO A 179 -17.27 2.53 -5.01
CA PRO A 179 -16.21 1.56 -5.25
C PRO A 179 -16.04 1.33 -6.76
N VAL A 180 -14.80 1.10 -7.17
CA VAL A 180 -14.47 0.60 -8.50
C VAL A 180 -13.62 -0.64 -8.36
N THR A 181 -13.63 -1.45 -9.40
CA THR A 181 -12.76 -2.61 -9.44
C THR A 181 -11.32 -2.14 -9.37
N LYS A 182 -10.53 -2.78 -8.51
CA LYS A 182 -9.09 -2.61 -8.44
C LYS A 182 -8.50 -2.64 -9.85
N PRO A 183 -7.47 -1.83 -10.15
CA PRO A 183 -6.91 -1.78 -11.49
C PRO A 183 -6.68 -3.20 -11.99
N ASN A 184 -7.27 -3.53 -13.11
CA ASN A 184 -6.93 -4.74 -13.84
C ASN A 184 -5.56 -4.51 -14.53
N GLY A 185 -4.59 -4.05 -13.75
CA GLY A 185 -3.17 -4.18 -14.03
C GLY A 185 -2.72 -5.60 -13.85
N MET A 186 -3.71 -6.51 -13.79
CA MET A 186 -3.43 -7.91 -13.95
C MET A 186 -2.74 -8.04 -15.29
N LEU A 187 -1.51 -8.44 -15.28
CA LEU A 187 -0.87 -9.07 -16.41
C LEU A 187 -1.78 -10.24 -16.80
N THR A 188 -2.88 -9.96 -17.50
CA THR A 188 -3.84 -10.96 -17.99
C THR A 188 -3.17 -11.87 -19.00
N GLU A 189 -2.04 -11.37 -19.54
CA GLU A 189 -1.17 -12.12 -20.43
C GLU A 189 0.21 -12.33 -19.79
N ASP A 190 0.87 -13.39 -20.22
CA ASP A 190 2.24 -13.71 -19.83
C ASP A 190 3.18 -12.59 -20.29
N ARG A 191 3.77 -11.86 -19.36
CA ARG A 191 4.76 -10.82 -19.66
C ARG A 191 6.16 -11.31 -19.39
N ALA A 192 7.05 -11.15 -20.35
CA ALA A 192 8.48 -11.29 -20.15
C ALA A 192 9.08 -9.92 -19.80
N ILE A 193 9.83 -9.87 -18.70
CA ILE A 193 10.53 -8.67 -18.23
C ILE A 193 12.04 -8.98 -18.29
N VAL A 194 12.81 -8.08 -18.89
CA VAL A 194 14.26 -8.15 -18.88
C VAL A 194 14.78 -7.24 -17.76
N ILE A 195 15.61 -7.78 -16.88
CA ILE A 195 16.14 -7.07 -15.71
C ILE A 195 17.66 -7.14 -15.75
N GLU A 196 18.31 -5.98 -15.83
CA GLU A 196 19.78 -5.86 -15.84
C GLU A 196 20.28 -5.52 -14.43
N ALA A 197 20.68 -6.52 -13.67
CA ALA A 197 21.09 -6.44 -12.27
C ALA A 197 22.57 -6.86 -12.08
N SER A 198 23.43 -6.51 -13.03
CA SER A 198 24.86 -6.93 -13.09
C SER A 198 25.73 -6.24 -12.02
N GLU A 199 25.35 -5.06 -11.56
CA GLU A 199 26.15 -4.23 -10.66
C GLU A 199 26.01 -4.66 -9.20
N ARG A 200 27.14 -4.96 -8.54
CA ARG A 200 27.13 -5.39 -7.14
C ARG A 200 26.69 -4.26 -6.22
N GLY A 201 25.76 -4.58 -5.31
CA GLY A 201 25.27 -3.63 -4.32
C GLY A 201 24.25 -2.64 -4.86
N THR A 202 23.97 -2.68 -6.15
CA THR A 202 22.90 -1.91 -6.78
C THR A 202 21.67 -2.81 -6.91
N TRP A 203 20.57 -2.38 -6.34
CA TRP A 203 19.30 -3.09 -6.42
C TRP A 203 18.44 -2.52 -7.55
N ILE A 204 17.95 -3.41 -8.39
CA ILE A 204 16.98 -3.08 -9.45
C ILE A 204 15.60 -3.45 -8.95
N TYR A 205 14.78 -2.46 -8.73
CA TYR A 205 13.42 -2.60 -8.19
C TYR A 205 12.42 -2.85 -9.31
N VAL A 206 11.54 -3.80 -9.12
CA VAL A 206 10.56 -4.23 -10.12
C VAL A 206 9.17 -4.25 -9.50
N ASP A 207 8.25 -3.58 -10.14
CA ASP A 207 6.82 -3.71 -9.93
C ASP A 207 6.32 -4.84 -10.84
N LEU A 208 5.85 -5.92 -10.24
CA LEU A 208 5.42 -7.12 -10.97
C LEU A 208 4.03 -6.97 -11.58
N ILE A 209 3.21 -6.09 -11.06
CA ILE A 209 1.87 -5.81 -11.60
C ILE A 209 1.98 -5.04 -12.91
N ASP A 210 2.77 -3.98 -12.93
CA ASP A 210 3.01 -3.19 -14.15
C ASP A 210 4.08 -3.84 -15.06
N GLY A 211 4.87 -4.77 -14.54
CA GLY A 211 6.03 -5.34 -15.21
C GLY A 211 7.10 -4.30 -15.52
N ALA A 212 7.26 -3.32 -14.65
CA ALA A 212 8.12 -2.16 -14.84
C ALA A 212 9.28 -2.11 -13.85
N ILE A 213 10.43 -1.64 -14.33
CA ILE A 213 11.55 -1.27 -13.46
C ILE A 213 11.27 0.11 -12.87
N ARG A 214 11.44 0.24 -11.55
CA ARG A 214 11.17 1.47 -10.79
C ARG A 214 12.45 2.10 -10.27
N THR A 215 12.47 3.43 -10.25
CA THR A 215 13.48 4.18 -9.50
C THR A 215 12.90 4.49 -8.12
N VAL A 216 13.47 3.92 -7.08
CA VAL A 216 12.96 4.01 -5.71
C VAL A 216 13.98 4.74 -4.85
N MET A 217 13.58 5.88 -4.27
CA MET A 217 14.46 6.71 -3.43
C MET A 217 14.54 6.22 -1.98
N ASP A 218 13.42 5.76 -1.43
CA ASP A 218 13.32 5.16 -0.09
C ASP A 218 12.68 3.77 -0.20
N PRO A 219 13.48 2.73 -0.49
CA PRO A 219 12.95 1.39 -0.71
C PRO A 219 12.20 0.81 0.49
N LYS A 220 12.57 1.24 1.68
CA LYS A 220 11.98 0.70 2.90
C LYS A 220 10.56 1.16 3.13
N ASN A 221 10.23 2.38 2.71
CA ASN A 221 8.92 2.97 2.94
C ASN A 221 8.07 3.13 1.67
N SER A 222 8.64 2.85 0.48
CA SER A 222 7.88 2.89 -0.78
C SER A 222 7.15 1.57 -1.01
N SER A 223 5.91 1.61 -1.49
CA SER A 223 5.15 0.46 -2.01
C SER A 223 5.32 0.27 -3.53
N ASP A 224 6.12 1.10 -4.21
CA ASP A 224 6.23 1.09 -5.68
C ASP A 224 7.06 -0.07 -6.26
N TRP A 225 7.40 -1.06 -5.45
CA TRP A 225 8.16 -2.23 -5.90
C TRP A 225 7.75 -3.49 -5.15
N ASP A 226 7.83 -4.63 -5.80
CA ASP A 226 7.48 -5.94 -5.25
C ASP A 226 8.70 -6.77 -4.96
N ILE A 227 9.60 -6.84 -5.93
CA ILE A 227 10.88 -7.53 -5.81
C ILE A 227 12.04 -6.59 -6.19
N ALA A 228 13.20 -6.86 -5.64
CA ALA A 228 14.45 -6.22 -6.08
C ALA A 228 15.52 -7.28 -6.30
N ILE A 229 16.33 -7.05 -7.33
CA ILE A 229 17.39 -7.98 -7.74
C ILE A 229 18.74 -7.27 -7.75
N SER A 230 19.77 -7.91 -7.17
CA SER A 230 21.17 -7.49 -7.25
C SER A 230 22.04 -8.72 -7.52
N ARG A 231 22.55 -8.85 -8.74
CA ARG A 231 23.23 -10.07 -9.19
C ARG A 231 22.37 -11.31 -8.95
N THR A 232 22.79 -12.23 -8.08
CA THR A 232 22.05 -13.47 -7.76
C THR A 232 21.12 -13.35 -6.56
N GLN A 233 21.08 -12.18 -5.93
CA GLN A 233 20.27 -11.93 -4.72
C GLN A 233 18.92 -11.35 -5.08
N ILE A 234 17.85 -11.83 -4.42
CA ILE A 234 16.49 -11.34 -4.63
C ILE A 234 15.87 -10.99 -3.28
N GLN A 235 15.28 -9.81 -3.22
CA GLN A 235 14.48 -9.29 -2.11
C GLN A 235 13.01 -9.22 -2.51
N THR A 236 12.13 -9.21 -1.52
CA THR A 236 10.74 -8.75 -1.63
C THR A 236 10.54 -7.50 -0.77
N ASN A 237 9.56 -6.67 -1.09
CA ASN A 237 9.23 -5.48 -0.30
C ASN A 237 8.57 -5.87 1.02
N SER A 238 9.36 -6.46 1.91
CA SER A 238 8.87 -6.96 3.20
C SER A 238 9.98 -7.17 4.22
N GLY A 239 9.62 -7.38 5.45
CA GLY A 239 10.54 -7.81 6.51
C GLY A 239 11.75 -6.90 6.69
N THR A 240 12.96 -7.40 6.49
CA THR A 240 14.20 -6.62 6.63
C THR A 240 14.46 -5.68 5.45
N SER A 241 13.83 -5.91 4.28
CA SER A 241 14.04 -5.15 3.04
C SER A 241 13.04 -4.01 2.84
N GLY A 242 11.80 -4.15 3.33
CA GLY A 242 10.74 -3.18 3.14
C GLY A 242 9.63 -3.30 4.18
N ASN A 243 8.78 -2.30 4.27
CA ASN A 243 7.66 -2.26 5.23
C ASN A 243 6.34 -2.73 4.62
N ALA A 244 6.31 -3.07 3.32
CA ALA A 244 5.12 -3.52 2.63
C ALA A 244 4.78 -5.00 2.92
N MET A 245 3.71 -5.50 2.30
CA MET A 245 3.20 -6.86 2.52
C MET A 245 3.78 -7.91 1.57
N ALA A 246 4.77 -7.58 0.76
CA ALA A 246 5.31 -8.52 -0.21
C ALA A 246 5.86 -9.79 0.44
N GLY A 247 5.95 -10.85 -0.35
CA GLY A 247 6.50 -12.12 0.11
C GLY A 247 6.50 -13.13 -1.02
N ALA A 248 7.17 -14.27 -0.83
CA ALA A 248 7.25 -15.30 -1.86
C ALA A 248 6.96 -16.70 -1.33
N LEU A 249 6.38 -17.52 -2.19
CA LEU A 249 6.07 -18.93 -1.95
C LEU A 249 6.54 -19.75 -3.14
N ALA A 250 7.27 -20.84 -2.90
CA ALA A 250 7.61 -21.79 -3.96
C ALA A 250 6.39 -22.66 -4.30
N VAL A 251 6.07 -22.78 -5.58
CA VAL A 251 5.04 -23.70 -6.03
C VAL A 251 5.56 -25.12 -5.92
N GLU A 252 4.67 -26.04 -5.54
CA GLU A 252 4.98 -27.47 -5.43
C GLU A 252 5.61 -28.01 -6.71
N GLN A 253 6.66 -28.81 -6.56
CA GLN A 253 7.38 -29.38 -7.68
C GLN A 253 6.44 -30.25 -8.56
N GLY A 254 6.48 -30.01 -9.85
CA GLY A 254 5.65 -30.72 -10.83
C GLY A 254 4.40 -29.97 -11.28
N LYS A 255 4.00 -28.90 -10.59
CA LYS A 255 2.97 -27.99 -11.11
C LYS A 255 3.53 -27.09 -12.20
N THR A 256 2.80 -27.00 -13.28
CA THR A 256 3.16 -26.14 -14.42
C THR A 256 2.66 -24.72 -14.26
N TRP A 257 3.16 -23.82 -15.11
CA TRP A 257 2.69 -22.46 -15.21
C TRP A 257 1.18 -22.36 -15.45
N ASP A 258 0.66 -23.18 -16.38
CA ASP A 258 -0.76 -23.10 -16.78
C ASP A 258 -1.69 -23.71 -15.73
N GLU A 259 -1.23 -24.68 -14.96
CA GLU A 259 -2.01 -25.27 -13.86
C GLU A 259 -2.08 -24.37 -12.61
N THR A 260 -1.27 -23.31 -12.56
CA THR A 260 -1.24 -22.38 -11.43
C THR A 260 -2.07 -21.16 -11.75
N GLU A 261 -3.37 -21.22 -11.47
CA GLU A 261 -4.33 -20.15 -11.77
C GLU A 261 -4.70 -19.32 -10.52
N LYS A 262 -4.49 -19.87 -9.33
CA LYS A 262 -4.84 -19.23 -8.05
C LYS A 262 -3.70 -19.33 -7.05
N SER A 263 -3.62 -18.34 -6.19
CA SER A 263 -2.64 -18.25 -5.09
C SER A 263 -3.30 -18.49 -3.74
N PRO A 264 -2.69 -19.30 -2.85
CA PRO A 264 -3.08 -19.28 -1.44
C PRO A 264 -2.85 -17.86 -0.88
N THR A 265 -3.51 -17.56 0.23
CA THR A 265 -3.39 -16.26 0.90
C THR A 265 -2.37 -16.26 2.05
N ILE A 266 -1.80 -17.42 2.38
CA ILE A 266 -0.85 -17.63 3.46
C ILE A 266 0.34 -18.45 2.99
N GLY A 267 1.40 -18.49 3.81
CA GLY A 267 2.60 -19.30 3.55
C GLY A 267 3.69 -18.54 2.78
N PHE A 268 3.57 -17.25 2.62
CA PHE A 268 4.55 -16.41 1.94
C PHE A 268 5.69 -16.06 2.89
N ALA A 269 6.91 -16.43 2.51
CA ALA A 269 8.10 -16.02 3.23
C ALA A 269 8.38 -14.54 3.03
N ARG A 270 8.59 -13.83 4.14
CA ARG A 270 9.05 -12.44 4.16
C ARG A 270 10.59 -12.41 4.18
N ASP A 271 11.15 -11.25 3.88
CA ASP A 271 12.59 -11.07 3.87
C ASP A 271 13.18 -11.11 5.28
N SER A 272 14.34 -11.72 5.39
CA SER A 272 15.15 -11.80 6.60
C SER A 272 16.63 -11.60 6.28
N MET A 273 17.47 -11.45 7.30
CA MET A 273 18.92 -11.44 7.11
C MET A 273 19.40 -12.83 6.70
N MET A 274 20.09 -12.89 5.57
CA MET A 274 20.63 -14.11 4.98
C MET A 274 22.15 -14.03 4.85
N PRO A 275 22.89 -15.13 5.01
CA PRO A 275 24.33 -15.12 4.79
C PRO A 275 24.67 -14.83 3.33
N LEU A 276 25.66 -13.97 3.10
CA LEU A 276 26.22 -13.78 1.77
C LEU A 276 26.82 -15.10 1.24
N PRO A 277 26.60 -15.42 -0.04
CA PRO A 277 27.29 -16.55 -0.67
C PRO A 277 28.81 -16.38 -0.57
N GLY A 278 29.51 -17.38 -0.04
CA GLY A 278 30.96 -17.32 0.12
C GLY A 278 31.45 -18.08 1.37
N PRO A 279 32.73 -17.92 1.74
CA PRO A 279 33.28 -18.57 2.94
C PRO A 279 32.61 -18.02 4.21
N PRO A 280 32.67 -18.78 5.33
CA PRO A 280 32.15 -18.32 6.62
C PRO A 280 32.70 -16.93 6.98
N GLY A 281 31.81 -16.01 7.36
CA GLY A 281 32.15 -14.63 7.70
C GLY A 281 32.10 -13.63 6.55
N SER A 282 31.58 -14.00 5.38
CA SER A 282 31.37 -13.10 4.23
C SER A 282 30.38 -11.96 4.49
N GLY A 283 29.65 -12.00 5.60
CA GLY A 283 28.62 -11.02 5.95
C GLY A 283 27.19 -11.52 5.68
N GLU A 284 26.24 -10.62 5.81
CA GLU A 284 24.82 -10.89 5.63
C GLU A 284 24.19 -9.84 4.70
N TYR A 285 23.06 -10.18 4.12
CA TYR A 285 22.23 -9.28 3.33
C TYR A 285 20.77 -9.55 3.62
N SER A 286 19.92 -8.56 3.40
CA SER A 286 18.48 -8.74 3.45
C SER A 286 18.00 -9.44 2.19
N GLY A 287 17.21 -10.51 2.30
CA GLY A 287 16.75 -11.25 1.14
C GLY A 287 15.62 -12.22 1.43
N ASN A 288 14.96 -12.68 0.38
CA ASN A 288 13.88 -13.63 0.46
C ASN A 288 14.40 -15.07 0.37
N SER A 289 14.19 -15.87 1.43
CA SER A 289 14.70 -17.24 1.52
C SER A 289 14.13 -18.17 0.44
N VAL A 290 12.92 -17.92 -0.04
CA VAL A 290 12.27 -18.70 -1.09
C VAL A 290 12.81 -18.31 -2.46
N LEU A 291 12.79 -17.02 -2.81
CA LEU A 291 13.26 -16.57 -4.13
C LEU A 291 14.74 -16.85 -4.35
N ASN A 292 15.58 -16.78 -3.31
CA ASN A 292 17.01 -17.03 -3.43
C ASN A 292 17.37 -18.52 -3.68
N THR A 293 16.38 -19.42 -3.79
CA THR A 293 16.56 -20.80 -4.25
C THR A 293 16.51 -20.97 -5.77
N TRP A 294 16.35 -19.90 -6.54
CA TRP A 294 16.03 -19.89 -7.95
C TRP A 294 17.09 -20.54 -8.88
N TYR A 295 18.31 -20.71 -8.44
CA TYR A 295 19.43 -21.13 -9.31
C TYR A 295 20.12 -22.41 -8.85
N ASN A 296 20.81 -23.04 -9.79
CA ASN A 296 21.84 -24.03 -9.56
C ASN A 296 23.21 -23.35 -9.71
N TYR A 297 24.16 -23.75 -8.87
CA TYR A 297 25.54 -23.31 -8.95
C TYR A 297 26.44 -24.52 -9.20
N ASP A 298 27.24 -24.47 -10.25
CA ASP A 298 28.28 -25.47 -10.52
C ASP A 298 29.58 -25.05 -9.84
N PRO A 299 30.09 -25.81 -8.85
CA PRO A 299 31.29 -25.43 -8.13
C PRO A 299 32.59 -25.64 -8.95
N VAL A 300 32.53 -26.28 -10.11
CA VAL A 300 33.70 -26.52 -10.99
C VAL A 300 33.82 -25.44 -12.05
N THR A 301 32.73 -25.12 -12.73
CA THR A 301 32.71 -24.07 -13.79
C THR A 301 32.40 -22.70 -13.25
N HIS A 302 31.89 -22.61 -12.00
CA HIS A 302 31.37 -21.41 -11.38
C HIS A 302 30.13 -20.82 -12.09
N GLU A 303 29.48 -21.61 -12.92
CA GLU A 303 28.27 -21.18 -13.65
C GLU A 303 27.04 -21.20 -12.76
N VAL A 304 26.20 -20.19 -12.97
CA VAL A 304 24.88 -20.07 -12.37
C VAL A 304 23.83 -20.29 -13.46
N SER A 305 22.88 -21.17 -13.22
CA SER A 305 21.79 -21.44 -14.16
C SER A 305 20.43 -21.42 -13.44
N ALA A 306 19.42 -20.87 -14.11
CA ALA A 306 18.06 -20.84 -13.56
C ALA A 306 17.49 -22.24 -13.41
N LYS A 307 16.84 -22.49 -12.28
CA LYS A 307 16.03 -23.71 -12.09
C LYS A 307 14.69 -23.59 -12.77
N ASP A 308 14.13 -24.72 -13.17
CA ASP A 308 12.74 -24.81 -13.60
C ASP A 308 11.81 -24.78 -12.38
N GLN A 309 11.77 -23.61 -11.70
CA GLN A 309 10.98 -23.39 -10.49
C GLN A 309 9.98 -22.27 -10.71
N LEU A 310 8.74 -22.53 -10.34
CA LEU A 310 7.66 -21.54 -10.31
C LEU A 310 7.51 -21.01 -8.89
N PHE A 311 7.33 -19.72 -8.78
CA PHE A 311 7.06 -19.01 -7.54
C PHE A 311 5.72 -18.29 -7.61
N LEU A 312 5.11 -18.07 -6.46
CA LEU A 312 4.07 -17.10 -6.24
C LEU A 312 4.68 -15.94 -5.46
N VAL A 313 4.39 -14.73 -5.88
CA VAL A 313 4.80 -13.51 -5.17
C VAL A 313 3.53 -12.79 -4.76
N ARG A 314 3.40 -12.51 -3.47
CA ARG A 314 2.46 -11.50 -2.99
C ARG A 314 3.13 -10.15 -3.17
N THR A 315 2.47 -9.21 -3.80
CA THR A 315 2.99 -7.88 -4.11
C THR A 315 3.00 -6.97 -2.88
N ALA A 316 3.62 -5.81 -3.01
CA ALA A 316 3.63 -4.79 -1.96
C ALA A 316 2.22 -4.35 -1.56
N GLU A 317 1.30 -4.28 -2.53
CA GLU A 317 -0.10 -3.93 -2.32
C GLU A 317 -1.00 -5.14 -1.91
N GLY A 318 -0.44 -6.35 -1.85
CA GLY A 318 -1.17 -7.55 -1.44
C GLY A 318 -1.86 -8.32 -2.58
N ASP A 319 -1.55 -8.03 -3.84
CA ASP A 319 -1.96 -8.84 -4.98
C ASP A 319 -1.07 -10.06 -5.15
N TYR A 320 -1.45 -10.99 -6.04
CA TYR A 320 -0.74 -12.23 -6.24
C TYR A 320 -0.29 -12.37 -7.68
N VAL A 321 0.98 -12.70 -7.85
CA VAL A 321 1.62 -12.88 -9.17
C VAL A 321 2.30 -14.25 -9.21
N LYS A 322 2.09 -15.04 -10.26
CA LYS A 322 2.96 -16.17 -10.57
C LYS A 322 4.21 -15.66 -11.27
N PHE A 323 5.37 -16.11 -10.83
CA PHE A 323 6.67 -15.60 -11.20
C PHE A 323 7.64 -16.72 -11.51
N LYS A 324 8.37 -16.60 -12.61
CA LYS A 324 9.39 -17.57 -13.02
C LYS A 324 10.56 -16.89 -13.67
N ILE A 325 11.77 -17.29 -13.31
CA ILE A 325 13.00 -16.90 -13.99
C ILE A 325 13.19 -17.85 -15.17
N LEU A 326 13.18 -17.33 -16.39
CA LEU A 326 13.30 -18.10 -17.62
C LEU A 326 14.76 -18.30 -18.01
N SER A 327 15.58 -17.26 -17.84
CA SER A 327 17.00 -17.32 -18.14
C SER A 327 17.81 -16.33 -17.31
N TYR A 328 19.09 -16.63 -17.19
CA TYR A 328 20.12 -15.79 -16.59
C TYR A 328 21.38 -15.93 -17.43
N ASP A 329 22.01 -14.81 -17.83
CA ASP A 329 23.15 -14.80 -18.76
C ASP A 329 24.53 -15.05 -18.10
N GLY A 330 24.56 -15.19 -16.77
CA GLY A 330 25.80 -15.32 -16.00
C GLY A 330 26.38 -13.99 -15.52
N ASP A 331 26.03 -12.88 -16.13
CA ASP A 331 26.58 -11.55 -15.82
C ASP A 331 25.59 -10.65 -15.06
N GLY A 332 24.34 -11.05 -14.93
CA GLY A 332 23.32 -10.32 -14.15
C GLY A 332 22.08 -9.91 -14.92
N THR A 333 21.93 -10.33 -16.19
CA THR A 333 20.72 -10.10 -16.97
C THR A 333 19.78 -11.27 -16.81
N TYR A 334 18.58 -10.97 -16.39
CA TYR A 334 17.48 -11.91 -16.22
C TYR A 334 16.41 -11.73 -17.30
N THR A 335 15.85 -12.81 -17.77
CA THR A 335 14.53 -12.81 -18.38
C THR A 335 13.59 -13.51 -17.42
N VAL A 336 12.60 -12.79 -16.93
CA VAL A 336 11.59 -13.33 -16.02
C VAL A 336 10.21 -13.31 -16.68
N LYS A 337 9.34 -14.19 -16.23
CA LYS A 337 7.94 -14.26 -16.65
C LYS A 337 7.07 -14.01 -15.44
N ALA A 338 6.12 -13.09 -15.58
CA ALA A 338 5.17 -12.75 -14.54
C ALA A 338 3.74 -12.74 -15.09
N LYS A 339 2.77 -13.08 -14.25
CA LYS A 339 1.33 -12.96 -14.54
C LYS A 339 0.56 -12.88 -13.23
N SER A 340 -0.35 -11.93 -13.13
CA SER A 340 -1.28 -11.84 -12.00
C SER A 340 -2.24 -13.03 -11.98
N ILE A 341 -2.57 -13.48 -10.78
CA ILE A 341 -3.51 -14.57 -10.54
C ILE A 341 -4.45 -14.22 -9.40
N GLU A 342 -5.62 -14.84 -9.41
CA GLU A 342 -6.60 -14.66 -8.34
C GLU A 342 -6.12 -15.30 -7.03
N ARG A 343 -6.54 -14.73 -5.91
CA ARG A 343 -6.40 -15.38 -4.61
C ARG A 343 -7.39 -16.54 -4.48
N ASP A 344 -6.97 -17.61 -3.82
CA ASP A 344 -7.82 -18.73 -3.39
C ASP A 344 -7.92 -18.71 -1.85
N PRO A 345 -8.84 -17.95 -1.28
CA PRO A 345 -8.97 -17.83 0.16
C PRO A 345 -9.46 -19.17 0.72
N LYS A 346 -8.56 -19.91 1.32
CA LYS A 346 -8.91 -21.15 2.05
C LYS A 346 -9.17 -20.83 3.51
N THR A 347 -10.22 -21.42 4.06
CA THR A 347 -10.40 -21.44 5.50
C THR A 347 -9.39 -22.41 6.11
N HIS A 348 -8.54 -21.91 7.01
CA HIS A 348 -7.63 -22.71 7.80
C HIS A 348 -8.20 -22.91 9.19
N THR A 349 -8.04 -24.10 9.72
CA THR A 349 -8.36 -24.42 11.11
C THR A 349 -7.12 -24.93 11.80
N THR A 350 -6.68 -24.20 12.82
CA THR A 350 -5.51 -24.58 13.63
C THR A 350 -5.91 -24.68 15.08
N VAL A 351 -5.48 -25.73 15.74
CA VAL A 351 -5.65 -25.90 17.19
C VAL A 351 -4.44 -25.27 17.87
N ILE A 352 -4.71 -24.28 18.71
CA ILE A 352 -3.67 -23.59 19.49
C ILE A 352 -3.80 -24.05 20.94
N ASP A 353 -2.81 -24.75 21.45
CA ASP A 353 -2.73 -25.07 22.88
C ASP A 353 -2.21 -23.84 23.64
N ALA A 354 -3.11 -23.19 24.34
CA ALA A 354 -2.83 -22.03 25.19
C ALA A 354 -3.16 -22.33 26.66
N SER A 355 -3.01 -23.59 27.08
CA SER A 355 -3.33 -24.06 28.44
C SER A 355 -2.37 -23.56 29.50
N ASP A 356 -1.17 -23.15 29.12
CA ASP A 356 -0.16 -22.61 30.05
C ASP A 356 -0.68 -21.31 30.70
N ARG A 357 -0.37 -21.17 32.01
CA ARG A 357 -0.82 -20.01 32.80
C ARG A 357 0.18 -18.85 32.81
N GLU A 358 1.42 -19.10 32.43
CA GLU A 358 2.53 -18.16 32.56
C GLU A 358 3.05 -17.73 31.20
N VAL A 359 2.83 -18.50 30.14
CA VAL A 359 3.35 -18.24 28.82
C VAL A 359 2.22 -17.93 27.83
N PHE A 360 2.46 -16.95 26.94
CA PHE A 360 1.62 -16.72 25.79
C PHE A 360 2.07 -17.59 24.62
N THR A 361 1.14 -18.31 24.03
CA THR A 361 1.35 -19.04 22.77
C THR A 361 1.09 -18.07 21.64
N HIS A 362 2.10 -17.81 20.80
CA HIS A 362 2.05 -16.89 19.70
C HIS A 362 1.61 -17.61 18.42
N PHE A 363 0.79 -16.98 17.62
CA PHE A 363 0.30 -17.52 16.36
C PHE A 363 0.44 -16.50 15.24
N ASN A 364 0.94 -16.97 14.09
CA ASN A 364 1.07 -16.19 12.88
C ASN A 364 0.04 -16.67 11.85
N PHE A 365 -0.83 -15.74 11.39
CA PHE A 365 -1.88 -16.07 10.42
C PHE A 365 -1.31 -16.35 9.04
N GLU A 366 -0.23 -15.67 8.67
CA GLU A 366 0.37 -15.83 7.35
C GLU A 366 1.02 -17.18 7.16
N SER A 367 1.83 -17.61 8.10
CA SER A 367 2.50 -18.93 8.08
C SER A 367 1.61 -20.06 8.58
N ASN A 368 0.46 -19.73 9.17
CA ASN A 368 -0.41 -20.67 9.89
C ASN A 368 0.36 -21.51 10.93
N SER A 369 1.29 -20.89 11.63
CA SER A 369 2.19 -21.57 12.57
C SER A 369 2.03 -21.05 13.98
N VAL A 370 2.28 -21.95 14.94
CA VAL A 370 2.36 -21.66 16.37
C VAL A 370 3.83 -21.54 16.76
N SER A 371 4.17 -20.46 17.46
CA SER A 371 5.49 -20.28 18.09
C SER A 371 5.34 -20.23 19.61
N GLU A 372 6.06 -21.08 20.30
CA GLU A 372 6.04 -21.12 21.78
C GLU A 372 6.91 -20.06 22.42
N THR A 373 7.85 -19.46 21.68
CA THR A 373 8.79 -18.47 22.24
C THR A 373 9.06 -17.33 21.25
N SER A 374 8.53 -16.18 21.54
CA SER A 374 9.15 -14.93 21.10
C SER A 374 10.15 -14.49 22.19
N MET A 375 11.43 -14.42 21.87
CA MET A 375 12.45 -13.96 22.83
C MET A 375 12.28 -12.47 23.16
N ASP A 376 11.66 -11.70 22.27
CA ASP A 376 11.22 -10.32 22.53
C ASP A 376 9.91 -10.06 21.75
N ALA A 377 8.79 -10.36 22.39
CA ALA A 377 7.47 -10.24 21.78
C ALA A 377 7.11 -8.83 21.29
N LYS A 378 7.81 -7.80 21.74
CA LYS A 378 7.55 -6.40 21.32
C LYS A 378 8.23 -6.02 20.01
N THR A 379 9.36 -6.64 19.72
CA THR A 379 10.16 -6.35 18.52
C THR A 379 10.05 -7.44 17.48
N ASP A 380 9.50 -8.59 17.85
CA ASP A 380 9.26 -9.71 16.93
C ASP A 380 7.99 -9.46 16.11
N LEU A 381 8.13 -9.40 14.80
CA LEU A 381 7.03 -9.20 13.85
C LEU A 381 6.45 -10.51 13.32
N ASP A 382 6.97 -11.67 13.78
CA ASP A 382 6.59 -12.97 13.27
C ASP A 382 5.36 -13.59 13.99
N TRP A 383 4.55 -12.78 14.64
CA TRP A 383 3.28 -13.22 15.23
C TRP A 383 2.19 -12.14 15.12
N ASP A 384 0.94 -12.57 15.00
CA ASP A 384 -0.21 -11.67 14.88
C ASP A 384 -1.05 -11.64 16.14
N ILE A 385 -1.32 -12.82 16.72
CA ILE A 385 -2.02 -12.95 17.97
C ILE A 385 -1.23 -13.81 18.97
N ALA A 386 -1.41 -13.51 20.25
CA ALA A 386 -0.90 -14.38 21.32
C ALA A 386 -2.02 -14.70 22.32
N ILE A 387 -2.11 -15.97 22.70
CA ILE A 387 -3.17 -16.51 23.54
C ILE A 387 -2.57 -17.13 24.78
N GLN A 388 -3.16 -16.81 25.92
CA GLN A 388 -2.85 -17.42 27.22
C GLN A 388 -4.17 -17.72 27.92
N ARG A 389 -4.63 -18.96 27.89
CA ARG A 389 -5.94 -19.37 28.40
C ARG A 389 -7.09 -18.53 27.81
N THR A 390 -7.69 -17.63 28.58
CA THR A 390 -8.79 -16.74 28.18
C THR A 390 -8.33 -15.35 27.79
N LYS A 391 -7.02 -15.08 27.85
CA LYS A 391 -6.44 -13.80 27.45
C LYS A 391 -5.96 -13.88 26.00
N MET A 392 -6.24 -12.86 25.23
CA MET A 392 -5.75 -12.69 23.87
C MET A 392 -5.20 -11.28 23.70
N ARG A 393 -4.14 -11.14 22.95
CA ARG A 393 -3.54 -9.87 22.55
C ARG A 393 -3.13 -9.93 21.09
N THR A 394 -3.01 -8.78 20.44
CA THR A 394 -2.49 -8.61 19.08
C THR A 394 -1.07 -8.07 19.12
N ASN A 395 -0.31 -8.27 18.08
CA ASN A 395 1.03 -7.67 17.91
C ASN A 395 0.90 -6.19 17.51
N SER A 396 0.40 -5.37 18.42
CA SER A 396 0.14 -3.95 18.19
C SER A 396 0.20 -3.16 19.49
N GLY A 397 0.50 -1.87 19.39
CA GLY A 397 0.42 -0.93 20.51
C GLY A 397 1.33 -1.29 21.69
N THR A 398 0.74 -1.69 22.82
CA THR A 398 1.43 -2.02 24.09
C THR A 398 1.66 -3.53 24.30
N SER A 399 1.35 -4.34 23.31
CA SER A 399 1.40 -5.83 23.43
C SER A 399 2.79 -6.40 23.34
#